data_aca43f6b20e1c7df4e44bb1d32bc6929
#
_entry.id   aca43f6b20e1c7df4e44bb1d32bc6929
#
_cell.length_a   1.000
_cell.length_b   1.000
_cell.length_c   1.000
_cell.angle_alpha   90.00
_cell.angle_beta   90.00
_cell.angle_gamma   90.00
#
_symmetry.space_group_name_H-M   'P 1'
#
loop_
_entity.id
_entity.type
_entity.pdbx_description
1 polymer ?
#
loop_
_entity_poly.entity_id
_entity_poly.type
_entity_poly.pdbx_seq_one_letter_code
_entity_poly.pdbx_strand_id
1 'polypeptide(L)'
;GLPLSPVGYGDGNLKGQLAGVIRPLAREWRFRTLGEYRAVLSLYGITVDEVKGEYGGGGYHGLTYSATDREGNKVGKPFKSSVFGKEAGIAALERRMHNAAAWEKTHKEVAAATAGKVAAAMQTAGHDRAQFERELMRQGIGVVFRQNEAGRIYGATFIDHAAKAVFNGSRLGKEFSAGVFNDLFAGQEGIHLPQPSAGVEHPTRQQEHTGASQWDGHTGYRPDHKDGTTQNVAASFNLFALVPGGASGDQPVPPQRKKKKRRKYGRQQ
;
A
#
# COMPACT_ATOMS: atom_id res chain seq x y z
N GLY A 1 -19.63 3.49 5.61
CA GLY A 1 -19.08 2.18 5.94
C GLY A 1 -18.34 2.24 7.26
N LEU A 2 -18.22 1.11 7.95
CA LEU A 2 -17.43 1.04 9.18
C LEU A 2 -15.96 1.42 8.88
N PRO A 3 -15.26 2.08 9.81
CA PRO A 3 -13.86 2.38 9.65
C PRO A 3 -13.05 1.07 9.49
N LEU A 4 -12.07 1.07 8.58
CA LEU A 4 -11.17 -0.07 8.41
C LEU A 4 -10.27 -0.18 9.64
N SER A 5 -10.15 -1.39 10.19
CA SER A 5 -9.29 -1.66 11.34
C SER A 5 -8.09 -2.50 10.93
N PRO A 6 -6.91 -2.27 11.50
CA PRO A 6 -5.75 -3.13 11.30
C PRO A 6 -6.03 -4.58 11.68
N VAL A 7 -5.40 -5.50 10.96
CA VAL A 7 -5.51 -6.93 11.19
C VAL A 7 -4.57 -7.35 12.32
N GLY A 8 -5.10 -8.05 13.33
CA GLY A 8 -4.34 -8.68 14.40
C GLY A 8 -4.15 -10.17 14.13
N TYR A 9 -2.90 -10.59 13.82
CA TYR A 9 -2.59 -12.00 13.71
C TYR A 9 -2.58 -12.61 15.11
N GLY A 10 -3.49 -13.54 15.36
CA GLY A 10 -3.67 -14.13 16.70
C GLY A 10 -5.00 -13.77 17.36
N ASP A 11 -5.66 -12.70 16.94
CA ASP A 11 -6.97 -12.28 17.50
C ASP A 11 -8.15 -13.16 17.05
N GLY A 12 -7.84 -14.26 16.35
CA GLY A 12 -8.85 -15.18 15.80
C GLY A 12 -9.49 -14.67 14.51
N ASN A 13 -10.22 -15.55 13.82
CA ASN A 13 -10.92 -15.23 12.56
C ASN A 13 -10.12 -14.40 11.55
N LEU A 14 -8.84 -14.69 11.37
CA LEU A 14 -7.94 -13.96 10.48
C LEU A 14 -8.54 -13.75 9.07
N LYS A 15 -9.21 -14.78 8.52
CA LYS A 15 -9.88 -14.67 7.21
C LYS A 15 -10.95 -13.58 7.20
N GLY A 16 -11.72 -13.46 8.26
CA GLY A 16 -12.77 -12.44 8.40
C GLY A 16 -12.18 -11.04 8.52
N GLN A 17 -11.12 -10.89 9.31
CA GLN A 17 -10.40 -9.63 9.46
C GLN A 17 -9.82 -9.16 8.11
N LEU A 18 -9.09 -10.04 7.39
CA LEU A 18 -8.57 -9.77 6.06
C LEU A 18 -9.69 -9.37 5.07
N ALA A 19 -10.81 -10.10 5.08
CA ALA A 19 -11.94 -9.80 4.21
C ALA A 19 -12.56 -8.43 4.50
N GLY A 20 -12.62 -8.02 5.77
CA GLY A 20 -13.12 -6.71 6.21
C GLY A 20 -12.31 -5.53 5.65
N VAL A 21 -11.02 -5.72 5.39
CA VAL A 21 -10.13 -4.70 4.80
C VAL A 21 -10.04 -4.85 3.29
N ILE A 22 -9.75 -6.04 2.78
CA ILE A 22 -9.47 -6.27 1.36
C ILE A 22 -10.67 -5.90 0.48
N ARG A 23 -11.88 -6.31 0.87
CA ARG A 23 -13.08 -6.07 0.05
C ARG A 23 -13.40 -4.59 -0.15
N PRO A 24 -13.47 -3.73 0.88
CA PRO A 24 -13.68 -2.30 0.71
C PRO A 24 -12.56 -1.64 -0.08
N LEU A 25 -11.29 -1.96 0.21
CA LEU A 25 -10.15 -1.40 -0.53
C LEU A 25 -10.21 -1.75 -2.01
N ALA A 26 -10.45 -3.02 -2.35
CA ALA A 26 -10.54 -3.48 -3.73
C ALA A 26 -11.74 -2.88 -4.49
N ARG A 27 -12.81 -2.43 -3.82
CA ARG A 27 -14.02 -1.88 -4.45
C ARG A 27 -14.03 -0.38 -4.55
N GLU A 28 -13.53 0.32 -3.54
CA GLU A 28 -13.81 1.75 -3.37
C GLU A 28 -12.60 2.63 -3.63
N TRP A 29 -11.38 2.07 -3.44
CA TRP A 29 -10.16 2.86 -3.52
C TRP A 29 -9.61 2.98 -4.93
N ARG A 30 -8.93 4.08 -5.19
CA ARG A 30 -8.29 4.40 -6.47
C ARG A 30 -6.79 4.29 -6.34
N PHE A 31 -6.20 3.41 -7.13
CA PHE A 31 -4.75 3.17 -7.19
C PHE A 31 -4.40 2.78 -8.63
N ARG A 32 -3.22 3.13 -9.10
CA ARG A 32 -2.79 2.89 -10.48
C ARG A 32 -1.85 1.71 -10.65
N THR A 33 -1.31 1.22 -9.54
CA THR A 33 -0.36 0.10 -9.56
C THR A 33 -0.64 -0.86 -8.41
N LEU A 34 -0.20 -2.11 -8.55
CA LEU A 34 -0.26 -3.08 -7.46
C LEU A 34 0.62 -2.62 -6.26
N GLY A 35 1.71 -1.89 -6.53
CA GLY A 35 2.54 -1.29 -5.48
C GLY A 35 1.79 -0.28 -4.62
N GLU A 36 0.96 0.56 -5.22
CA GLU A 36 0.09 1.48 -4.50
C GLU A 36 -1.00 0.77 -3.71
N TYR A 37 -1.59 -0.28 -4.29
CA TYR A 37 -2.55 -1.13 -3.58
C TYR A 37 -1.89 -1.83 -2.39
N ARG A 38 -0.67 -2.34 -2.57
CA ARG A 38 0.12 -2.93 -1.48
C ARG A 38 0.41 -1.91 -0.37
N ALA A 39 0.73 -0.66 -0.74
CA ALA A 39 0.99 0.40 0.23
C ALA A 39 -0.23 0.71 1.10
N VAL A 40 -1.43 0.80 0.53
CA VAL A 40 -2.62 1.02 1.37
C VAL A 40 -2.97 -0.20 2.22
N LEU A 41 -2.77 -1.42 1.72
CA LEU A 41 -2.96 -2.64 2.49
C LEU A 41 -2.01 -2.73 3.68
N SER A 42 -0.75 -2.29 3.53
CA SER A 42 0.26 -2.35 4.60
C SER A 42 -0.12 -1.51 5.82
N LEU A 43 -0.90 -0.44 5.66
CA LEU A 43 -1.44 0.33 6.80
C LEU A 43 -2.36 -0.50 7.70
N TYR A 44 -2.88 -1.60 7.19
CA TYR A 44 -3.79 -2.49 7.89
C TYR A 44 -3.16 -3.85 8.23
N GLY A 45 -1.83 -3.97 8.13
CA GLY A 45 -1.12 -5.22 8.42
C GLY A 45 -1.37 -6.31 7.40
N ILE A 46 -1.52 -5.96 6.12
CA ILE A 46 -1.77 -6.89 5.00
C ILE A 46 -0.79 -6.62 3.88
N THR A 47 -0.32 -7.69 3.24
CA THR A 47 0.40 -7.60 1.96
C THR A 47 -0.27 -8.45 0.90
N VAL A 48 0.04 -8.15 -0.38
CA VAL A 48 -0.45 -8.87 -1.55
C VAL A 48 0.71 -9.21 -2.47
N ASP A 49 0.72 -10.44 -2.97
CA ASP A 49 1.76 -10.93 -3.89
C ASP A 49 1.13 -11.48 -5.16
N GLU A 50 1.81 -11.24 -6.28
CA GLU A 50 1.53 -11.91 -7.54
C GLU A 50 2.07 -13.34 -7.51
N VAL A 51 1.25 -14.27 -7.98
CA VAL A 51 1.64 -15.66 -8.18
C VAL A 51 1.41 -16.01 -9.65
N LYS A 52 2.50 -16.35 -10.32
CA LYS A 52 2.48 -16.82 -11.71
C LYS A 52 3.03 -18.24 -11.74
N GLY A 53 2.47 -19.09 -12.59
CA GLY A 53 2.93 -20.46 -12.74
C GLY A 53 2.20 -21.16 -13.87
N GLU A 54 2.53 -22.43 -14.09
CA GLU A 54 1.88 -23.31 -15.05
C GLU A 54 1.22 -24.45 -14.32
N TYR A 55 0.00 -24.80 -14.73
CA TYR A 55 -0.73 -25.94 -14.21
C TYR A 55 -1.58 -26.55 -15.33
N GLY A 56 -1.45 -27.88 -15.54
CA GLY A 56 -2.25 -28.59 -16.54
C GLY A 56 -2.02 -28.10 -17.97
N GLY A 57 -0.82 -27.61 -18.32
CA GLY A 57 -0.49 -27.09 -19.65
C GLY A 57 -0.97 -25.66 -19.91
N GLY A 58 -1.53 -24.97 -18.90
CA GLY A 58 -1.94 -23.58 -18.98
C GLY A 58 -1.26 -22.70 -17.94
N GLY A 59 -0.84 -21.48 -18.33
CA GLY A 59 -0.32 -20.47 -17.41
C GLY A 59 -1.43 -19.93 -16.50
N TYR A 60 -1.14 -19.73 -15.23
CA TYR A 60 -2.02 -19.01 -14.33
C TYR A 60 -1.34 -17.75 -13.77
N HIS A 61 -2.15 -16.72 -13.56
CA HIS A 61 -1.74 -15.48 -12.93
C HIS A 61 -2.78 -15.12 -11.86
N GLY A 62 -2.35 -14.99 -10.63
CA GLY A 62 -3.24 -14.75 -9.50
C GLY A 62 -2.60 -13.91 -8.42
N LEU A 63 -3.36 -13.67 -7.35
CA LEU A 63 -2.89 -12.95 -6.18
C LEU A 63 -3.08 -13.81 -4.92
N THR A 64 -2.16 -13.63 -3.98
CA THR A 64 -2.29 -14.11 -2.60
C THR A 64 -2.16 -12.96 -1.62
N TYR A 65 -2.91 -13.03 -0.54
CA TYR A 65 -2.92 -12.06 0.54
C TYR A 65 -2.39 -12.69 1.81
N SER A 66 -1.53 -11.97 2.52
CA SER A 66 -0.97 -12.42 3.80
C SER A 66 -1.15 -11.33 4.84
N ALA A 67 -1.39 -11.73 6.10
CA ALA A 67 -1.20 -10.83 7.22
C ALA A 67 0.29 -10.55 7.42
N THR A 68 0.61 -9.39 7.99
CA THR A 68 1.98 -9.03 8.36
C THR A 68 2.07 -8.72 9.85
N ASP A 69 3.26 -8.91 10.42
CA ASP A 69 3.60 -8.41 11.73
C ASP A 69 3.87 -6.88 11.69
N ARG A 70 4.31 -6.32 12.83
CA ARG A 70 4.63 -4.89 12.94
C ARG A 70 5.85 -4.47 12.12
N GLU A 71 6.74 -5.40 11.86
CA GLU A 71 7.94 -5.25 11.04
C GLU A 71 7.65 -5.39 9.55
N GLY A 72 6.41 -5.79 9.17
CA GLY A 72 5.98 -6.01 7.80
C GLY A 72 6.29 -7.40 7.25
N ASN A 73 6.77 -8.33 8.08
CA ASN A 73 7.02 -9.71 7.67
C ASN A 73 5.70 -10.48 7.58
N LYS A 74 5.60 -11.37 6.60
CA LYS A 74 4.41 -12.21 6.43
C LYS A 74 4.26 -13.20 7.57
N VAL A 75 3.06 -13.27 8.14
CA VAL A 75 2.71 -14.21 9.19
C VAL A 75 1.54 -15.10 8.77
N GLY A 76 1.61 -16.36 9.17
CA GLY A 76 0.60 -17.35 8.84
C GLY A 76 0.64 -17.82 7.38
N LYS A 77 -0.42 -18.52 6.97
CA LYS A 77 -0.55 -19.02 5.59
C LYS A 77 -1.18 -17.97 4.69
N PRO A 78 -0.68 -17.78 3.45
CA PRO A 78 -1.30 -16.89 2.49
C PRO A 78 -2.68 -17.40 2.04
N PHE A 79 -3.58 -16.48 1.75
CA PHE A 79 -4.91 -16.76 1.22
C PHE A 79 -4.97 -16.41 -0.27
N LYS A 80 -5.51 -17.29 -1.08
CA LYS A 80 -5.79 -16.99 -2.50
C LYS A 80 -6.82 -15.86 -2.60
N SER A 81 -6.66 -14.97 -3.56
CA SER A 81 -7.56 -13.83 -3.79
C SER A 81 -9.04 -14.23 -3.95
N SER A 82 -9.31 -15.41 -4.53
CA SER A 82 -10.66 -15.94 -4.72
C SER A 82 -11.45 -16.10 -3.40
N VAL A 83 -10.75 -16.25 -2.27
CA VAL A 83 -11.37 -16.33 -0.92
C VAL A 83 -12.06 -15.02 -0.54
N PHE A 84 -11.60 -13.89 -1.07
CA PHE A 84 -12.12 -12.56 -0.78
C PHE A 84 -13.10 -12.04 -1.82
N GLY A 85 -13.37 -12.81 -2.87
CA GLY A 85 -14.28 -12.49 -3.95
C GLY A 85 -13.56 -12.05 -5.24
N LYS A 86 -14.35 -11.90 -6.31
CA LYS A 86 -13.82 -11.58 -7.65
C LYS A 86 -13.09 -10.23 -7.70
N GLU A 87 -13.53 -9.26 -6.89
CA GLU A 87 -12.95 -7.91 -6.85
C GLU A 87 -11.52 -7.86 -6.29
N ALA A 88 -11.14 -8.87 -5.49
CA ALA A 88 -9.80 -8.99 -4.95
C ALA A 88 -8.82 -9.71 -5.89
N GLY A 89 -9.29 -10.20 -7.04
CA GLY A 89 -8.47 -10.90 -8.04
C GLY A 89 -7.76 -9.95 -8.99
N ILE A 90 -6.67 -10.44 -9.62
CA ILE A 90 -5.79 -9.62 -10.48
C ILE A 90 -6.56 -8.90 -11.60
N ALA A 91 -7.43 -9.59 -12.33
CA ALA A 91 -8.17 -8.99 -13.44
C ALA A 91 -9.11 -7.85 -13.01
N ALA A 92 -9.68 -7.92 -11.80
CA ALA A 92 -10.51 -6.84 -11.27
C ALA A 92 -9.66 -5.64 -10.83
N LEU A 93 -8.50 -5.90 -10.19
CA LEU A 93 -7.58 -4.84 -9.81
C LEU A 93 -6.97 -4.14 -11.03
N GLU A 94 -6.61 -4.87 -12.08
CA GLU A 94 -6.11 -4.28 -13.35
C GLU A 94 -7.14 -3.34 -13.98
N ARG A 95 -8.41 -3.75 -14.06
CA ARG A 95 -9.49 -2.85 -14.52
C ARG A 95 -9.61 -1.61 -13.64
N ARG A 96 -9.48 -1.76 -12.32
CA ARG A 96 -9.52 -0.63 -11.39
C ARG A 96 -8.35 0.31 -11.57
N MET A 97 -7.15 -0.20 -11.76
CA MET A 97 -5.94 0.58 -12.05
C MET A 97 -6.11 1.39 -13.34
N HIS A 98 -6.64 0.75 -14.38
CA HIS A 98 -6.95 1.43 -15.65
C HIS A 98 -7.97 2.57 -15.45
N ASN A 99 -9.06 2.29 -14.75
CA ASN A 99 -10.11 3.27 -14.46
C ASN A 99 -9.60 4.41 -13.58
N ALA A 100 -8.72 4.13 -12.61
CA ALA A 100 -8.10 5.15 -11.78
C ALA A 100 -7.25 6.12 -12.61
N ALA A 101 -6.55 5.63 -13.63
CA ALA A 101 -5.77 6.48 -14.54
C ALA A 101 -6.66 7.44 -15.35
N ALA A 102 -7.85 7.00 -15.78
CA ALA A 102 -8.82 7.85 -16.46
C ALA A 102 -9.45 8.86 -15.49
N TRP A 103 -9.78 8.41 -14.28
CA TRP A 103 -10.37 9.26 -13.25
C TRP A 103 -9.43 10.41 -12.84
N GLU A 104 -8.14 10.15 -12.65
CA GLU A 104 -7.16 11.19 -12.30
C GLU A 104 -7.04 12.30 -13.34
N LYS A 105 -7.23 11.99 -14.63
CA LYS A 105 -7.21 13.00 -15.69
C LYS A 105 -8.34 14.01 -15.55
N THR A 106 -9.49 13.59 -15.02
CA THR A 106 -10.69 14.42 -14.84
C THR A 106 -10.82 15.00 -13.43
N HIS A 107 -10.02 14.50 -12.46
CA HIS A 107 -10.05 14.93 -11.06
C HIS A 107 -8.65 15.37 -10.60
N LYS A 108 -8.02 16.25 -11.37
CA LYS A 108 -6.67 16.78 -11.08
C LYS A 108 -6.62 17.54 -9.75
N GLU A 109 -7.74 18.14 -9.36
CA GLU A 109 -7.91 18.86 -8.10
C GLU A 109 -7.64 17.97 -6.88
N VAL A 110 -7.95 16.67 -6.94
CA VAL A 110 -7.69 15.75 -5.83
C VAL A 110 -6.19 15.53 -5.65
N ALA A 111 -5.46 15.30 -6.73
CA ALA A 111 -4.01 15.15 -6.66
C ALA A 111 -3.35 16.46 -6.20
N ALA A 112 -3.82 17.62 -6.69
CA ALA A 112 -3.32 18.94 -6.28
C ALA A 112 -3.58 19.22 -4.78
N ALA A 113 -4.79 18.91 -4.29
CA ALA A 113 -5.12 19.06 -2.88
C ALA A 113 -4.25 18.15 -1.98
N THR A 114 -4.03 16.89 -2.39
CA THR A 114 -3.14 15.97 -1.68
C THR A 114 -1.70 16.50 -1.69
N ALA A 115 -1.20 16.96 -2.83
CA ALA A 115 0.12 17.56 -2.97
C ALA A 115 0.30 18.78 -2.05
N GLY A 116 -0.70 19.66 -1.98
CA GLY A 116 -0.70 20.82 -1.08
C GLY A 116 -0.58 20.43 0.40
N LYS A 117 -1.31 19.39 0.82
CA LYS A 117 -1.21 18.85 2.20
C LYS A 117 0.18 18.29 2.49
N VAL A 118 0.77 17.55 1.52
CA VAL A 118 2.12 17.00 1.66
C VAL A 118 3.15 18.12 1.74
N ALA A 119 3.05 19.16 0.90
CA ALA A 119 3.93 20.32 0.94
C ALA A 119 3.86 21.06 2.27
N ALA A 120 2.66 21.31 2.80
CA ALA A 120 2.47 21.93 4.10
C ALA A 120 3.10 21.10 5.24
N ALA A 121 2.93 19.79 5.21
CA ALA A 121 3.54 18.88 6.19
C ALA A 121 5.08 18.91 6.11
N MET A 122 5.66 18.94 4.92
CA MET A 122 7.11 19.07 4.72
C MET A 122 7.65 20.37 5.33
N GLN A 123 6.96 21.50 5.11
CA GLN A 123 7.37 22.79 5.69
C GLN A 123 7.29 22.80 7.21
N THR A 124 6.22 22.23 7.77
CA THR A 124 6.02 22.19 9.23
C THR A 124 7.05 21.27 9.92
N ALA A 125 7.38 20.16 9.30
CA ALA A 125 8.23 19.12 9.89
C ALA A 125 9.73 19.36 9.62
N GLY A 126 10.09 20.07 8.56
CA GLY A 126 11.48 20.22 8.16
C GLY A 126 12.13 18.86 7.97
N HIS A 127 13.19 18.57 8.70
CA HIS A 127 13.93 17.29 8.60
C HIS A 127 13.41 16.18 9.52
N ASP A 128 12.43 16.46 10.40
CA ASP A 128 11.88 15.45 11.31
C ASP A 128 10.82 14.59 10.62
N ARG A 129 11.24 13.38 10.25
CA ARG A 129 10.36 12.39 9.62
C ARG A 129 9.15 12.05 10.49
N ALA A 130 9.33 11.87 11.80
CA ALA A 130 8.24 11.48 12.69
C ALA A 130 7.21 12.62 12.81
N GLN A 131 7.66 13.87 12.82
CA GLN A 131 6.79 15.04 12.77
C GLN A 131 6.04 15.11 11.43
N PHE A 132 6.72 14.85 10.31
CA PHE A 132 6.10 14.81 8.99
C PHE A 132 4.97 13.77 8.91
N GLU A 133 5.21 12.55 9.37
CA GLU A 133 4.21 11.49 9.39
C GLU A 133 3.00 11.84 10.28
N ARG A 134 3.23 12.45 11.46
CA ARG A 134 2.15 12.93 12.35
C ARG A 134 1.33 14.04 11.71
N GLU A 135 1.98 14.99 11.05
CA GLU A 135 1.31 16.13 10.41
C GLU A 135 0.42 15.66 9.24
N LEU A 136 0.92 14.74 8.41
CA LEU A 136 0.13 14.10 7.36
C LEU A 136 -1.09 13.36 7.91
N MET A 137 -0.90 12.57 8.97
CA MET A 137 -1.98 11.81 9.60
C MET A 137 -3.08 12.76 10.12
N ARG A 138 -2.71 13.89 10.72
CA ARG A 138 -3.65 14.93 11.18
C ARG A 138 -4.49 15.50 10.03
N GLN A 139 -3.93 15.54 8.82
CA GLN A 139 -4.61 15.99 7.61
C GLN A 139 -5.35 14.87 6.86
N GLY A 140 -5.41 13.65 7.44
CA GLY A 140 -6.06 12.50 6.84
C GLY A 140 -5.28 11.85 5.70
N ILE A 141 -3.97 12.08 5.64
CA ILE A 141 -3.06 11.46 4.66
C ILE A 141 -2.17 10.43 5.37
N GLY A 142 -2.20 9.19 4.88
CA GLY A 142 -1.22 8.18 5.24
C GLY A 142 0.01 8.29 4.32
N VAL A 143 1.18 7.89 4.80
CA VAL A 143 2.39 7.76 3.98
C VAL A 143 3.07 6.44 4.22
N VAL A 144 3.55 5.82 3.14
CA VAL A 144 4.36 4.60 3.19
C VAL A 144 5.67 4.86 2.45
N PHE A 145 6.77 4.84 3.21
CA PHE A 145 8.11 4.89 2.65
C PHE A 145 8.66 3.48 2.48
N ARG A 146 9.15 3.17 1.28
CA ARG A 146 9.89 1.95 1.01
C ARG A 146 11.37 2.24 1.13
N GLN A 147 12.07 1.43 1.94
CA GLN A 147 13.50 1.56 2.20
C GLN A 147 14.21 0.27 1.81
N ASN A 148 15.46 0.38 1.36
CA ASN A 148 16.34 -0.77 1.21
C ASN A 148 17.01 -1.12 2.56
N GLU A 149 17.82 -2.17 2.56
CA GLU A 149 18.55 -2.63 3.76
C GLU A 149 19.49 -1.56 4.36
N ALA A 150 20.01 -0.66 3.54
CA ALA A 150 20.81 0.49 3.97
C ALA A 150 19.97 1.67 4.51
N GLY A 151 18.65 1.52 4.65
CA GLY A 151 17.74 2.56 5.13
C GLY A 151 17.41 3.65 4.11
N ARG A 152 17.94 3.57 2.87
CA ARG A 152 17.66 4.56 1.83
C ARG A 152 16.23 4.46 1.34
N ILE A 153 15.52 5.57 1.32
CA ILE A 153 14.16 5.68 0.77
C ILE A 153 14.23 5.61 -0.75
N TYR A 154 13.58 4.61 -1.36
CA TYR A 154 13.45 4.46 -2.80
C TYR A 154 12.01 4.54 -3.31
N GLY A 155 11.03 4.64 -2.41
CA GLY A 155 9.62 4.81 -2.75
C GLY A 155 8.90 5.63 -1.68
N ALA A 156 8.03 6.54 -2.12
CA ALA A 156 7.10 7.28 -1.28
C ALA A 156 5.70 7.14 -1.87
N THR A 157 4.73 6.73 -1.05
CA THR A 157 3.34 6.54 -1.47
C THR A 157 2.43 7.23 -0.46
N PHE A 158 1.58 8.13 -0.94
CA PHE A 158 0.63 8.90 -0.15
C PHE A 158 -0.77 8.34 -0.30
N ILE A 159 -1.49 8.21 0.80
CA ILE A 159 -2.81 7.62 0.89
C ILE A 159 -3.79 8.66 1.40
N ASP A 160 -4.59 9.25 0.53
CA ASP A 160 -5.65 10.19 0.90
C ASP A 160 -6.90 9.41 1.31
N HIS A 161 -7.16 9.37 2.62
CA HIS A 161 -8.29 8.64 3.17
C HIS A 161 -9.65 9.27 2.83
N ALA A 162 -9.71 10.58 2.71
CA ALA A 162 -10.93 11.30 2.36
C ALA A 162 -11.33 11.06 0.90
N ALA A 163 -10.35 11.14 -0.01
CA ALA A 163 -10.56 10.89 -1.43
C ALA A 163 -10.60 9.40 -1.78
N LYS A 164 -10.19 8.51 -0.86
CA LYS A 164 -9.95 7.08 -1.10
C LYS A 164 -9.04 6.87 -2.32
N ALA A 165 -7.96 7.63 -2.38
CA ALA A 165 -7.00 7.65 -3.49
C ALA A 165 -5.57 7.47 -3.01
N VAL A 166 -4.78 6.78 -3.81
CA VAL A 166 -3.39 6.47 -3.50
C VAL A 166 -2.49 7.01 -4.62
N PHE A 167 -1.46 7.73 -4.23
CA PHE A 167 -0.54 8.37 -5.15
C PHE A 167 0.90 8.03 -4.83
N ASN A 168 1.67 7.57 -5.80
CA ASN A 168 3.13 7.62 -5.69
C ASN A 168 3.59 9.07 -5.68
N GLY A 169 4.57 9.40 -4.84
CA GLY A 169 5.05 10.78 -4.68
C GLY A 169 5.46 11.43 -5.99
N SER A 170 6.16 10.71 -6.88
CA SER A 170 6.56 11.23 -8.20
C SER A 170 5.39 11.60 -9.12
N ARG A 171 4.17 11.11 -8.84
CA ARG A 171 2.95 11.51 -9.58
C ARG A 171 2.29 12.75 -9.01
N LEU A 172 2.51 13.04 -7.73
CA LEU A 172 2.07 14.31 -7.13
C LEU A 172 2.96 15.46 -7.58
N GLY A 173 4.27 15.20 -7.77
CA GLY A 173 5.26 16.17 -8.21
C GLY A 173 6.67 15.63 -8.04
N LYS A 174 7.66 16.20 -8.74
CA LYS A 174 9.07 15.82 -8.61
C LYS A 174 9.59 16.06 -7.18
N GLU A 175 9.08 17.11 -6.54
CA GLU A 175 9.35 17.54 -5.17
C GLU A 175 8.85 16.54 -4.10
N PHE A 176 8.00 15.60 -4.48
CA PHE A 176 7.49 14.53 -3.61
C PHE A 176 8.07 13.16 -3.97
N SER A 177 9.16 13.13 -4.74
CA SER A 177 9.83 11.89 -5.08
C SER A 177 10.57 11.29 -3.89
N ALA A 178 10.80 9.98 -3.93
CA ALA A 178 11.50 9.25 -2.86
C ALA A 178 12.90 9.82 -2.57
N GLY A 179 13.61 10.27 -3.61
CA GLY A 179 14.93 10.90 -3.45
C GLY A 179 14.88 12.16 -2.60
N VAL A 180 13.89 13.03 -2.84
CA VAL A 180 13.72 14.26 -2.05
C VAL A 180 13.48 13.94 -0.57
N PHE A 181 12.64 12.96 -0.25
CA PHE A 181 12.42 12.53 1.14
C PHE A 181 13.64 11.88 1.76
N ASN A 182 14.39 11.11 0.97
CA ASN A 182 15.65 10.54 1.45
C ASN A 182 16.62 11.64 1.88
N ASP A 183 16.81 12.64 1.04
CA ASP A 183 17.74 13.76 1.30
C ASP A 183 17.20 14.67 2.43
N LEU A 184 15.90 14.94 2.44
CA LEU A 184 15.23 15.73 3.49
C LEU A 184 15.45 15.15 4.89
N PHE A 185 15.23 13.85 5.05
CA PHE A 185 15.36 13.19 6.35
C PHE A 185 16.80 12.82 6.71
N ALA A 186 17.72 12.83 5.72
CA ALA A 186 19.15 12.74 5.98
C ALA A 186 19.77 14.04 6.52
N GLY A 187 18.98 15.12 6.60
CA GLY A 187 19.45 16.42 7.09
C GLY A 187 20.40 17.13 6.13
N GLN A 188 20.31 16.86 4.81
CA GLN A 188 21.14 17.57 3.83
C GLN A 188 20.65 19.00 3.68
N GLU A 189 21.55 19.97 3.87
CA GLU A 189 21.26 21.38 3.66
C GLU A 189 21.09 21.68 2.16
N GLY A 190 20.14 22.57 1.83
CA GLY A 190 19.91 23.02 0.45
C GLY A 190 18.72 22.44 -0.27
N ILE A 191 17.87 21.64 0.37
CA ILE A 191 16.63 21.16 -0.22
C ILE A 191 15.60 22.29 -0.21
N HIS A 192 15.13 22.68 -1.41
CA HIS A 192 14.02 23.62 -1.55
C HIS A 192 12.72 22.94 -1.23
N LEU A 193 12.11 23.27 -0.09
CA LEU A 193 10.80 22.76 0.30
C LEU A 193 9.72 23.33 -0.62
N PRO A 194 8.79 22.49 -1.12
CA PRO A 194 7.72 22.95 -1.99
C PRO A 194 6.78 23.91 -1.26
N GLN A 195 6.42 25.00 -1.92
CA GLN A 195 5.45 25.95 -1.37
C GLN A 195 4.04 25.39 -1.50
N PRO A 196 3.17 25.52 -0.48
CA PRO A 196 1.76 25.18 -0.63
C PRO A 196 1.15 26.14 -1.66
N SER A 197 0.64 25.60 -2.76
CA SER A 197 0.04 26.41 -3.81
C SER A 197 -1.24 27.08 -3.30
N ALA A 198 -1.17 28.39 -3.07
CA ALA A 198 -2.35 29.24 -3.06
C ALA A 198 -2.86 29.30 -4.51
N GLY A 199 -4.04 28.72 -4.77
CA GLY A 199 -4.85 28.83 -5.98
C GLY A 199 -4.08 28.89 -7.32
N VAL A 200 -4.14 27.84 -8.09
CA VAL A 200 -3.47 27.74 -9.39
C VAL A 200 -4.17 28.63 -10.41
N GLU A 201 -3.61 29.80 -10.70
CA GLU A 201 -3.78 30.43 -12.01
C GLU A 201 -2.82 29.75 -12.99
N HIS A 202 -3.36 29.12 -14.03
CA HIS A 202 -2.59 28.51 -15.09
C HIS A 202 -1.98 29.58 -16.01
N PRO A 203 -0.66 29.66 -16.20
CA PRO A 203 -0.12 30.32 -17.37
C PRO A 203 -0.30 29.40 -18.58
N THR A 204 -1.11 29.83 -19.51
CA THR A 204 -1.17 29.29 -20.88
C THR A 204 0.20 29.44 -21.53
N ARG A 205 0.97 28.37 -21.62
CA ARG A 205 2.22 28.36 -22.37
C ARG A 205 1.93 27.81 -23.77
N GLN A 206 1.68 28.73 -24.68
CA GLN A 206 1.92 28.50 -26.10
C GLN A 206 3.43 28.38 -26.29
N GLN A 207 3.92 27.24 -26.71
CA GLN A 207 5.18 27.12 -27.43
C GLN A 207 5.00 26.06 -28.53
N GLU A 208 4.86 26.59 -29.74
CA GLU A 208 5.15 25.87 -30.96
C GLU A 208 6.64 25.51 -30.95
N HIS A 209 6.94 24.25 -31.08
CA HIS A 209 8.21 23.78 -31.61
C HIS A 209 7.95 22.62 -32.56
N THR A 210 8.02 22.96 -33.84
CA THR A 210 8.30 22.06 -34.94
C THR A 210 9.66 21.39 -34.71
N GLY A 211 9.64 20.09 -34.65
CA GLY A 211 10.84 19.29 -34.54
C GLY A 211 10.48 17.81 -34.62
N ALA A 212 10.37 17.31 -35.84
CA ALA A 212 10.25 15.89 -36.11
C ALA A 212 11.55 15.20 -35.67
N SER A 213 11.47 14.28 -34.71
CA SER A 213 12.47 13.24 -34.52
C SER A 213 11.77 11.92 -34.39
N GLN A 214 12.04 11.12 -35.38
CA GLN A 214 11.77 9.73 -35.60
C GLN A 214 12.09 8.90 -34.34
N TRP A 215 11.10 8.23 -33.79
CA TRP A 215 11.30 7.21 -32.77
C TRP A 215 11.13 5.85 -33.40
N ASP A 216 12.26 5.20 -33.66
CA ASP A 216 12.31 3.81 -34.03
C ASP A 216 11.86 2.95 -32.85
N GLY A 217 10.87 2.11 -33.13
CA GLY A 217 10.33 1.15 -32.19
C GLY A 217 11.34 0.08 -31.82
N HIS A 218 11.71 0.03 -30.55
CA HIS A 218 12.24 -1.18 -29.95
C HIS A 218 11.48 -1.48 -28.68
N THR A 219 10.51 -2.36 -28.84
CA THR A 219 9.91 -3.14 -27.77
C THR A 219 10.97 -4.06 -27.19
N GLY A 220 11.53 -3.68 -26.06
CA GLY A 220 12.45 -4.48 -25.29
C GLY A 220 12.01 -4.57 -23.83
N TYR A 221 10.92 -5.35 -23.56
CA TYR A 221 10.66 -5.83 -22.21
C TYR A 221 11.66 -6.95 -21.92
N ARG A 222 12.65 -6.69 -21.10
CA ARG A 222 13.52 -7.70 -20.51
C ARG A 222 12.98 -8.09 -19.14
N PRO A 223 12.56 -9.32 -18.94
CA PRO A 223 12.34 -9.85 -17.61
C PRO A 223 13.59 -10.64 -17.21
N ASP A 224 14.47 -10.03 -16.43
CA ASP A 224 15.43 -10.79 -15.63
C ASP A 224 15.86 -9.93 -14.43
N HIS A 225 15.30 -10.27 -13.27
CA HIS A 225 16.09 -10.37 -12.05
C HIS A 225 15.32 -11.22 -11.04
N LYS A 226 15.83 -12.44 -10.88
CA LYS A 226 15.60 -13.25 -9.69
C LYS A 226 16.37 -12.57 -8.56
N ASP A 227 15.66 -11.83 -7.74
CA ASP A 227 16.14 -11.49 -6.42
C ASP A 227 15.02 -11.75 -5.44
N GLY A 228 15.19 -12.87 -4.72
CA GLY A 228 14.42 -13.19 -3.53
C GLY A 228 14.79 -12.24 -2.40
N THR A 229 14.49 -10.95 -2.56
CA THR A 229 14.66 -9.97 -1.51
C THR A 229 13.32 -9.79 -0.83
N THR A 230 13.21 -10.31 0.36
CA THR A 230 12.13 -9.98 1.31
C THR A 230 12.14 -8.47 1.48
N GLN A 231 11.23 -7.77 0.81
CA GLN A 231 11.13 -6.32 0.94
C GLN A 231 10.58 -6.01 2.32
N ASN A 232 11.46 -5.62 3.24
CA ASN A 232 11.09 -5.00 4.49
C ASN A 232 10.39 -3.67 4.18
N VAL A 233 9.07 -3.71 4.15
CA VAL A 233 8.25 -2.51 4.17
C VAL A 233 8.14 -2.13 5.64
N ALA A 234 9.12 -1.39 6.15
CA ALA A 234 9.02 -0.78 7.46
C ALA A 234 7.92 0.30 7.38
N ALA A 235 6.68 -0.12 7.59
CA ALA A 235 5.57 0.78 7.84
C ALA A 235 5.73 1.27 9.27
N SER A 236 6.42 2.41 9.45
CA SER A 236 6.53 3.08 10.75
C SER A 236 5.19 3.74 11.10
N PHE A 237 4.21 2.92 11.45
CA PHE A 237 2.95 3.43 12.01
C PHE A 237 2.69 2.76 13.36
N ASN A 238 3.07 3.45 14.43
CA ASN A 238 2.54 3.20 15.76
C ASN A 238 1.12 3.78 15.85
N LEU A 239 0.14 3.20 15.16
CA LEU A 239 -1.27 3.58 15.27
C LEU A 239 -1.87 3.19 16.63
N PHE A 240 -1.13 2.51 17.48
CA PHE A 240 -1.60 2.00 18.78
C PHE A 240 -1.26 2.88 19.99
N ALA A 241 -0.64 4.04 19.79
CA ALA A 241 -0.25 4.89 20.92
C ALA A 241 -1.37 5.82 21.44
N LEU A 242 -2.60 5.72 20.95
CA LEU A 242 -3.72 6.58 21.38
C LEU A 242 -4.98 5.80 21.81
N VAL A 243 -4.79 4.80 22.67
CA VAL A 243 -5.90 4.28 23.51
C VAL A 243 -5.43 4.32 24.96
N PRO A 244 -5.92 5.24 25.79
CA PRO A 244 -5.63 5.21 27.22
C PRO A 244 -6.53 4.19 27.91
N GLY A 245 -5.94 3.24 28.61
CA GLY A 245 -6.53 2.61 29.76
C GLY A 245 -7.17 1.25 29.56
N GLY A 246 -6.60 0.26 30.20
CA GLY A 246 -7.22 -1.03 30.48
C GLY A 246 -6.23 -2.03 31.05
N ALA A 247 -6.07 -2.01 32.36
CA ALA A 247 -5.20 -2.90 33.12
C ALA A 247 -5.72 -4.33 33.20
N SER A 248 -4.81 -5.22 33.55
CA SER A 248 -4.94 -6.53 34.22
C SER A 248 -5.23 -7.76 33.37
N GLY A 249 -4.24 -8.56 33.18
CA GLY A 249 -4.04 -9.89 33.73
C GLY A 249 -5.16 -10.89 33.55
N ASP A 250 -4.99 -11.76 32.57
CA ASP A 250 -5.16 -13.21 32.82
C ASP A 250 -4.61 -13.97 31.60
N GLN A 251 -3.73 -14.93 31.85
CA GLN A 251 -3.23 -15.82 30.81
C GLN A 251 -4.25 -16.96 30.61
N PRO A 252 -4.75 -17.20 29.42
CA PRO A 252 -5.58 -18.37 29.15
C PRO A 252 -4.69 -19.59 28.87
N VAL A 253 -4.94 -20.62 29.66
CA VAL A 253 -4.41 -21.98 29.53
C VAL A 253 -4.89 -22.60 28.19
N PRO A 254 -4.03 -23.30 27.43
CA PRO A 254 -4.45 -23.89 26.16
C PRO A 254 -5.37 -25.11 26.37
N PRO A 255 -6.42 -25.28 25.54
CA PRO A 255 -7.36 -26.40 25.69
C PRO A 255 -6.73 -27.73 25.26
N GLN A 256 -6.86 -28.74 26.11
CA GLN A 256 -6.42 -30.11 25.85
C GLN A 256 -7.22 -30.77 24.71
N ARG A 257 -6.50 -31.38 23.78
CA ARG A 257 -7.03 -32.15 22.64
C ARG A 257 -7.74 -33.42 23.15
N LYS A 258 -9.07 -33.51 22.99
CA LYS A 258 -9.83 -34.76 23.15
C LYS A 258 -9.55 -35.73 22.00
N LYS A 259 -9.03 -36.93 22.31
CA LYS A 259 -8.80 -38.03 21.35
C LYS A 259 -10.15 -38.54 20.84
N LYS A 260 -10.37 -38.50 19.50
CA LYS A 260 -11.49 -39.14 18.83
C LYS A 260 -11.36 -40.66 18.90
N LYS A 261 -12.33 -41.36 19.51
CA LYS A 261 -12.50 -42.82 19.46
C LYS A 261 -12.83 -43.26 18.03
N ARG A 262 -12.00 -44.15 17.47
CA ARG A 262 -12.27 -44.86 16.20
C ARG A 262 -13.47 -45.83 16.44
N ARG A 263 -14.58 -45.67 15.69
CA ARG A 263 -15.62 -46.68 15.56
C ARG A 263 -15.13 -47.79 14.63
N LYS A 264 -15.06 -49.03 15.16
CA LYS A 264 -14.89 -50.26 14.36
C LYS A 264 -16.22 -50.56 13.70
N TYR A 265 -16.25 -50.67 12.38
CA TYR A 265 -17.34 -51.30 11.65
C TYR A 265 -17.15 -52.79 11.71
N GLY A 266 -18.06 -53.51 12.37
CA GLY A 266 -18.17 -54.93 12.31
C GLY A 266 -18.82 -55.38 11.01
N ARG A 267 -18.19 -56.36 10.33
CA ARG A 267 -18.69 -57.09 9.19
C ARG A 267 -19.59 -58.21 9.73
N GLN A 268 -20.86 -58.29 9.33
CA GLN A 268 -21.66 -59.48 9.47
C GLN A 268 -21.93 -60.10 8.11
N GLN A 269 -21.91 -61.40 8.10
CA GLN A 269 -22.02 -62.35 6.98
C GLN A 269 -23.39 -62.28 6.28
#